data_ed414becba57b46da58c86468eff5254
#
_entry.id   ed414becba57b46da58c86468eff5254
#
_cell.length_a   1.000
_cell.length_b   1.000
_cell.length_c   1.000
_cell.angle_alpha   90.00
_cell.angle_beta   90.00
_cell.angle_gamma   90.00
#
_symmetry.space_group_name_H-M   'P 1'
#
loop_
_entity.id
_entity.type
_entity.pdbx_description
1 polymer ?
#
loop_
_entity_poly.entity_id
_entity_poly.type
_entity_poly.pdbx_seq_one_letter_code
_entity_poly.pdbx_strand_id
1 'polypeptide(L)'
;WATENTREAIFDAMERRETYATTGSRMAVRFFGGWDFQANDALSRNPAVVGYIKGVPMGGDLSAAPAGKSPRFLVAALKDPIGANLDRIQIIKGWLDAKGELNEQVYDVVWGDADKRKPGTDGKPPAVGNTADVPNATWTNTIGDPELITVWEDPEFDARQRAFYYARVIEIPTPRWTAYDAKRFG
;
A
#
# COMPACT_ATOMS: atom_id res chain seq x y z
N TRP A 1 -6.01 1.25 -12.67
CA TRP A 1 -6.20 -0.09 -13.24
C TRP A 1 -7.20 -0.01 -14.40
N ALA A 2 -6.72 -0.24 -15.62
CA ALA A 2 -7.56 -0.32 -16.81
C ALA A 2 -8.02 -1.76 -17.05
N THR A 3 -9.18 -1.93 -17.70
CA THR A 3 -9.73 -3.25 -18.05
C THR A 3 -8.97 -3.92 -19.19
N GLU A 4 -8.33 -3.09 -20.04
CA GLU A 4 -7.49 -3.53 -21.17
C GLU A 4 -6.46 -2.46 -21.53
N ASN A 5 -5.49 -2.82 -22.36
CA ASN A 5 -4.44 -1.89 -22.81
C ASN A 5 -4.89 -1.17 -24.09
N THR A 6 -5.96 -0.36 -23.98
CA THR A 6 -6.44 0.54 -25.02
C THR A 6 -6.44 1.97 -24.48
N ARG A 7 -6.42 2.96 -25.40
CA ARG A 7 -6.45 4.37 -25.04
C ARG A 7 -7.70 4.73 -24.23
N GLU A 8 -8.84 4.23 -24.66
CA GLU A 8 -10.14 4.44 -24.06
C GLU A 8 -10.18 3.87 -22.63
N ALA A 9 -9.80 2.60 -22.44
CA ALA A 9 -9.81 1.95 -21.13
C ALA A 9 -8.82 2.58 -20.14
N ILE A 10 -7.68 3.07 -20.64
CA ILE A 10 -6.70 3.81 -19.81
C ILE A 10 -7.28 5.17 -19.41
N PHE A 11 -7.94 5.88 -20.32
CA PHE A 11 -8.59 7.15 -20.03
C PHE A 11 -9.70 6.97 -18.99
N ASP A 12 -10.55 5.98 -19.17
CA ASP A 12 -11.64 5.64 -18.22
C ASP A 12 -11.10 5.31 -16.82
N ALA A 13 -9.97 4.61 -16.74
CA ALA A 13 -9.31 4.33 -15.46
C ALA A 13 -8.81 5.60 -14.76
N MET A 14 -8.27 6.55 -15.53
CA MET A 14 -7.86 7.87 -15.01
C MET A 14 -9.06 8.70 -14.58
N GLU A 15 -10.15 8.70 -15.34
CA GLU A 15 -11.40 9.39 -15.00
C GLU A 15 -12.01 8.84 -13.69
N ARG A 16 -12.01 7.52 -13.51
CA ARG A 16 -12.39 6.86 -12.24
C ARG A 16 -11.39 7.07 -11.11
N ARG A 17 -10.23 7.70 -11.38
CA ARG A 17 -9.14 7.87 -10.39
C ARG A 17 -8.55 6.54 -9.88
N GLU A 18 -8.77 5.45 -10.59
CA GLU A 18 -8.24 4.13 -10.23
C GLU A 18 -6.77 4.00 -10.67
N THR A 19 -5.95 4.88 -10.11
CA THR A 19 -4.56 5.09 -10.49
C THR A 19 -3.65 5.17 -9.28
N TYR A 20 -2.39 4.80 -9.47
CA TYR A 20 -1.32 5.00 -8.49
C TYR A 20 -0.01 5.33 -9.22
N ALA A 21 0.96 5.82 -8.49
CA ALA A 21 2.28 6.13 -9.03
C ALA A 21 3.37 5.37 -8.27
N THR A 22 4.48 5.10 -8.93
CA THR A 22 5.68 4.51 -8.33
C THR A 22 6.88 5.40 -8.60
N THR A 23 7.90 5.31 -7.74
CA THR A 23 9.14 6.08 -7.86
C THR A 23 10.26 5.20 -8.40
N GLY A 24 10.03 4.59 -9.59
CA GLY A 24 11.01 3.77 -10.32
C GLY A 24 10.65 2.30 -10.41
N SER A 25 10.32 1.66 -9.31
CA SER A 25 9.94 0.25 -9.25
C SER A 25 8.54 0.03 -9.88
N ARG A 26 8.35 -1.12 -10.55
CA ARG A 26 7.08 -1.50 -11.20
C ARG A 26 6.23 -2.38 -10.29
N MET A 27 6.15 -2.05 -9.03
CA MET A 27 5.31 -2.79 -8.10
C MET A 27 3.83 -2.68 -8.47
N ALA A 28 3.08 -3.76 -8.24
CA ALA A 28 1.64 -3.77 -8.41
C ALA A 28 0.95 -3.51 -7.07
N VAL A 29 0.00 -2.57 -7.04
CA VAL A 29 -0.73 -2.19 -5.83
C VAL A 29 -2.23 -2.27 -6.07
N ARG A 30 -2.95 -2.92 -5.16
CA ARG A 30 -4.41 -2.92 -5.10
C ARG A 30 -4.86 -2.35 -3.76
N PHE A 31 -5.85 -1.47 -3.79
CA PHE A 31 -6.40 -0.85 -2.60
C PHE A 31 -7.90 -0.69 -2.75
N PHE A 32 -8.66 -1.29 -1.81
CA PHE A 32 -10.11 -1.25 -1.81
C PHE A 32 -10.60 -0.86 -0.43
N GLY A 33 -11.63 -0.01 -0.38
CA GLY A 33 -12.34 0.33 0.85
C GLY A 33 -13.74 -0.31 0.87
N GLY A 34 -14.21 -0.71 2.05
CA GLY A 34 -15.55 -1.31 2.21
C GLY A 34 -15.96 -1.41 3.68
N TRP A 35 -17.16 -1.92 3.91
CA TRP A 35 -17.70 -2.08 5.26
C TRP A 35 -17.70 -3.53 5.75
N ASP A 36 -17.45 -4.50 4.84
CA ASP A 36 -17.68 -5.93 5.10
C ASP A 36 -16.47 -6.82 4.79
N PHE A 37 -15.30 -6.21 4.54
CA PHE A 37 -14.07 -6.98 4.42
C PHE A 37 -13.75 -7.72 5.72
N GLN A 38 -13.28 -8.97 5.58
CA GLN A 38 -12.86 -9.83 6.68
C GLN A 38 -11.38 -10.19 6.53
N ALA A 39 -10.72 -10.54 7.63
CA ALA A 39 -9.31 -10.95 7.59
C ALA A 39 -9.04 -12.07 6.56
N ASN A 40 -9.98 -13.00 6.38
CA ASN A 40 -9.85 -14.08 5.40
C ASN A 40 -9.87 -13.60 3.93
N ASP A 41 -10.32 -12.40 3.65
CA ASP A 41 -10.29 -11.85 2.29
C ASP A 41 -8.85 -11.61 1.81
N ALA A 42 -7.92 -11.39 2.74
CA ALA A 42 -6.49 -11.31 2.46
C ALA A 42 -5.87 -12.67 2.05
N LEU A 43 -6.54 -13.78 2.26
CA LEU A 43 -6.08 -15.11 1.84
C LEU A 43 -6.51 -15.46 0.41
N SER A 44 -7.24 -14.56 -0.25
CA SER A 44 -7.67 -14.77 -1.63
C SER A 44 -6.49 -14.74 -2.60
N ARG A 45 -6.46 -15.72 -3.52
CA ARG A 45 -5.50 -15.71 -4.64
C ARG A 45 -5.76 -14.60 -5.67
N ASN A 46 -6.96 -14.01 -5.63
CA ASN A 46 -7.33 -12.89 -6.48
C ASN A 46 -8.00 -11.79 -5.64
N PRO A 47 -7.20 -10.97 -4.94
CA PRO A 47 -7.73 -9.90 -4.09
C PRO A 47 -8.54 -8.85 -4.85
N ALA A 48 -8.28 -8.68 -6.16
CA ALA A 48 -9.04 -7.74 -6.98
C ALA A 48 -10.51 -8.16 -7.11
N VAL A 49 -10.79 -9.44 -7.35
CA VAL A 49 -12.17 -9.94 -7.44
C VAL A 49 -12.93 -9.69 -6.14
N VAL A 50 -12.30 -10.03 -5.01
CA VAL A 50 -12.90 -9.79 -3.69
C VAL A 50 -13.12 -8.29 -3.46
N GLY A 51 -12.14 -7.47 -3.84
CA GLY A 51 -12.18 -6.02 -3.69
C GLY A 51 -13.36 -5.39 -4.44
N TYR A 52 -13.56 -5.73 -5.71
CA TYR A 52 -14.66 -5.21 -6.52
C TYR A 52 -16.04 -5.74 -6.09
N ILE A 53 -16.13 -6.95 -5.51
CA ILE A 53 -17.39 -7.52 -5.03
C ILE A 53 -17.82 -6.87 -3.71
N LYS A 54 -16.89 -6.63 -2.79
CA LYS A 54 -17.18 -6.20 -1.41
C LYS A 54 -16.99 -4.71 -1.14
N GLY A 55 -16.35 -3.99 -2.04
CA GLY A 55 -16.00 -2.60 -1.79
C GLY A 55 -15.83 -1.77 -3.04
N VAL A 56 -15.19 -0.61 -2.87
CA VAL A 56 -14.84 0.32 -3.94
C VAL A 56 -13.31 0.34 -4.13
N PRO A 57 -12.82 0.44 -5.37
CA PRO A 57 -11.38 0.53 -5.64
C PRO A 57 -10.82 1.90 -5.23
N MET A 58 -9.49 2.03 -5.26
CA MET A 58 -8.80 3.31 -5.13
C MET A 58 -9.42 4.34 -6.07
N GLY A 59 -9.56 5.59 -5.60
CA GLY A 59 -10.24 6.66 -6.31
C GLY A 59 -11.75 6.71 -6.11
N GLY A 60 -12.38 5.65 -5.58
CA GLY A 60 -13.80 5.60 -5.30
C GLY A 60 -14.17 6.22 -3.95
N ASP A 61 -15.45 6.46 -3.76
CA ASP A 61 -16.03 7.01 -2.55
C ASP A 61 -16.85 5.93 -1.83
N LEU A 62 -16.65 5.76 -0.52
CA LEU A 62 -17.50 4.90 0.30
C LEU A 62 -18.86 5.56 0.53
N SER A 63 -19.91 4.75 0.52
CA SER A 63 -21.24 5.17 0.98
C SER A 63 -21.20 5.60 2.45
N ALA A 64 -22.30 6.22 2.92
CA ALA A 64 -22.45 6.54 4.34
C ALA A 64 -22.23 5.29 5.21
N ALA A 65 -21.55 5.50 6.34
CA ALA A 65 -21.21 4.42 7.25
C ALA A 65 -22.46 3.73 7.81
N PRO A 66 -22.59 2.40 7.70
CA PRO A 66 -23.60 1.68 8.45
C PRO A 66 -23.39 1.86 9.95
N ALA A 67 -24.47 1.86 10.73
CA ALA A 67 -24.41 2.08 12.17
C ALA A 67 -23.46 1.06 12.84
N GLY A 68 -22.52 1.58 13.63
CA GLY A 68 -21.56 0.78 14.38
C GLY A 68 -20.45 0.12 13.55
N LYS A 69 -20.30 0.47 12.27
CA LYS A 69 -19.20 -0.04 11.43
C LYS A 69 -18.12 1.02 11.21
N SER A 70 -16.88 0.56 11.21
CA SER A 70 -15.71 1.31 10.74
C SER A 70 -15.33 0.85 9.33
N PRO A 71 -14.72 1.70 8.50
CA PRO A 71 -14.27 1.30 7.18
C PRO A 71 -13.11 0.30 7.29
N ARG A 72 -13.16 -0.70 6.43
CA ARG A 72 -12.13 -1.72 6.30
C ARG A 72 -11.49 -1.62 4.92
N PHE A 73 -10.21 -1.83 4.88
CA PHE A 73 -9.43 -1.69 3.65
C PHE A 73 -8.70 -2.99 3.34
N LEU A 74 -8.98 -3.55 2.18
CA LEU A 74 -8.18 -4.63 1.60
C LEU A 74 -7.05 -3.99 0.79
N VAL A 75 -5.81 -4.22 1.20
CA VAL A 75 -4.62 -3.74 0.49
C VAL A 75 -3.72 -4.90 0.15
N ALA A 76 -3.23 -4.91 -1.10
CA ALA A 76 -2.29 -5.91 -1.59
C ALA A 76 -1.21 -5.23 -2.43
N ALA A 77 0.04 -5.65 -2.24
CA ALA A 77 1.17 -5.19 -3.03
C ALA A 77 2.06 -6.36 -3.40
N LEU A 78 2.51 -6.37 -4.66
CA LEU A 78 3.49 -7.30 -5.19
C LEU A 78 4.71 -6.50 -5.66
N LYS A 79 5.92 -6.93 -5.27
CA LYS A 79 7.15 -6.27 -5.67
C LYS A 79 7.36 -6.25 -7.17
N ASP A 80 8.20 -5.34 -7.66
CA ASP A 80 8.75 -5.43 -9.01
C ASP A 80 9.54 -6.75 -9.16
N PRO A 81 9.31 -7.55 -10.21
CA PRO A 81 10.05 -8.79 -10.44
C PRO A 81 11.57 -8.65 -10.39
N ILE A 82 12.09 -7.50 -10.85
CA ILE A 82 13.54 -7.20 -10.86
C ILE A 82 13.96 -6.25 -9.73
N GLY A 83 13.03 -5.82 -8.87
CA GLY A 83 13.27 -4.93 -7.72
C GLY A 83 13.53 -5.67 -6.42
N ALA A 84 13.70 -4.90 -5.35
CA ALA A 84 13.83 -5.44 -4.01
C ALA A 84 12.48 -5.93 -3.44
N ASN A 85 12.56 -6.68 -2.35
CA ASN A 85 11.39 -7.03 -1.55
C ASN A 85 10.74 -5.79 -0.92
N LEU A 86 9.52 -5.95 -0.47
CA LEU A 86 8.75 -4.91 0.21
C LEU A 86 9.11 -4.88 1.71
N ASP A 87 9.26 -3.67 2.24
CA ASP A 87 9.40 -3.44 3.67
C ASP A 87 8.04 -3.51 4.36
N ARG A 88 7.09 -2.67 3.94
CA ARG A 88 5.77 -2.54 4.57
C ARG A 88 4.75 -1.85 3.67
N ILE A 89 3.49 -1.98 4.05
CA ILE A 89 2.41 -1.13 3.55
C ILE A 89 1.93 -0.24 4.69
N GLN A 90 1.75 1.03 4.37
CA GLN A 90 1.14 2.02 5.22
C GLN A 90 -0.21 2.45 4.65
N ILE A 91 -1.18 2.68 5.52
CA ILE A 91 -2.38 3.41 5.19
C ILE A 91 -2.29 4.78 5.86
N ILE A 92 -2.47 5.82 5.07
CA ILE A 92 -2.51 7.20 5.53
C ILE A 92 -3.95 7.66 5.54
N LYS A 93 -4.41 8.11 6.71
CA LYS A 93 -5.71 8.75 6.91
C LYS A 93 -5.50 10.24 7.00
N GLY A 94 -6.20 11.02 6.19
CA GLY A 94 -6.31 12.46 6.32
C GLY A 94 -7.76 12.85 6.61
N TRP A 95 -7.98 13.79 7.54
CA TRP A 95 -9.32 14.24 7.86
C TRP A 95 -9.36 15.71 8.28
N LEU A 96 -10.57 16.26 8.21
CA LEU A 96 -10.87 17.58 8.82
C LEU A 96 -11.52 17.34 10.18
N ASP A 97 -10.99 18.01 11.21
CA ASP A 97 -11.61 18.01 12.53
C ASP A 97 -12.83 18.95 12.59
N ALA A 98 -13.47 19.01 13.75
CA ALA A 98 -14.65 19.88 13.98
C ALA A 98 -14.35 21.38 13.84
N LYS A 99 -13.07 21.79 13.88
CA LYS A 99 -12.63 23.18 13.70
C LYS A 99 -12.26 23.47 12.25
N GLY A 100 -12.26 22.43 11.37
CA GLY A 100 -11.82 22.53 9.99
C GLY A 100 -10.29 22.46 9.83
N GLU A 101 -9.56 22.03 10.86
CA GLU A 101 -8.12 21.83 10.79
C GLU A 101 -7.78 20.49 10.12
N LEU A 102 -6.74 20.50 9.29
CA LEU A 102 -6.25 19.29 8.62
C LEU A 102 -5.44 18.46 9.60
N ASN A 103 -5.76 17.18 9.63
CA ASN A 103 -5.06 16.18 10.42
C ASN A 103 -4.62 15.01 9.54
N GLU A 104 -3.53 14.35 9.91
CA GLU A 104 -3.01 13.17 9.25
C GLU A 104 -2.54 12.14 10.27
N GLN A 105 -2.81 10.86 9.98
CA GLN A 105 -2.30 9.74 10.75
C GLN A 105 -1.79 8.65 9.81
N VAL A 106 -0.61 8.12 10.12
CA VAL A 106 0.03 7.03 9.36
C VAL A 106 -0.03 5.75 10.17
N TYR A 107 -0.57 4.69 9.56
CA TYR A 107 -0.66 3.35 10.14
C TYR A 107 0.21 2.37 9.35
N ASP A 108 1.15 1.69 10.00
CA ASP A 108 1.84 0.52 9.44
C ASP A 108 0.88 -0.67 9.55
N VAL A 109 0.33 -1.16 8.42
CA VAL A 109 -0.78 -2.13 8.45
C VAL A 109 -0.33 -3.56 8.16
N VAL A 110 0.77 -3.73 7.46
CA VAL A 110 1.44 -5.02 7.21
C VAL A 110 2.89 -4.78 6.81
N TRP A 111 3.80 -5.70 7.18
CA TRP A 111 5.24 -5.58 6.89
C TRP A 111 5.89 -6.93 6.65
N GLY A 112 6.98 -6.91 5.92
CA GLY A 112 7.79 -8.08 5.63
C GLY A 112 8.57 -8.57 6.85
N ASP A 113 8.94 -9.85 6.85
CA ASP A 113 9.60 -10.54 7.98
C ASP A 113 8.82 -10.40 9.29
N ALA A 114 7.48 -10.44 9.26
CA ALA A 114 6.63 -10.19 10.43
C ALA A 114 6.84 -11.19 11.58
N ASP A 115 7.40 -12.35 11.30
CA ASP A 115 7.82 -13.35 12.30
C ASP A 115 9.00 -12.84 13.14
N LYS A 116 9.91 -12.06 12.56
CA LYS A 116 11.14 -11.50 13.17
C LYS A 116 10.94 -10.07 13.66
N ARG A 117 10.12 -9.29 12.99
CA ARG A 117 9.92 -7.86 13.25
C ARG A 117 8.65 -7.62 14.07
N LYS A 118 8.70 -7.95 15.35
CA LYS A 118 7.56 -7.71 16.25
C LYS A 118 7.45 -6.21 16.57
N PRO A 119 6.23 -5.63 16.52
CA PRO A 119 6.02 -4.21 16.84
C PRO A 119 6.47 -3.88 18.26
N GLY A 120 7.03 -2.69 18.41
CA GLY A 120 7.32 -2.09 19.71
C GLY A 120 6.05 -1.62 20.42
N THR A 121 6.25 -0.94 21.55
CA THR A 121 5.15 -0.33 22.34
C THR A 121 4.44 0.80 21.61
N ASP A 122 5.07 1.37 20.59
CA ASP A 122 4.52 2.38 19.70
C ASP A 122 3.70 1.79 18.53
N GLY A 123 3.54 0.46 18.49
CA GLY A 123 2.84 -0.27 17.44
C GLY A 123 3.58 -0.33 16.10
N LYS A 124 4.82 0.19 16.01
CA LYS A 124 5.59 0.23 14.76
C LYS A 124 6.55 -0.97 14.65
N PRO A 125 6.68 -1.56 13.46
CA PRO A 125 7.67 -2.61 13.25
C PRO A 125 9.10 -2.00 13.30
N PRO A 126 10.09 -2.75 13.82
CA PRO A 126 11.49 -2.36 13.74
C PRO A 126 11.92 -2.14 12.28
N ALA A 127 13.01 -1.41 12.07
CA ALA A 127 13.59 -1.23 10.74
C ALA A 127 13.91 -2.57 10.08
N VAL A 128 13.57 -2.71 8.77
CA VAL A 128 13.83 -3.94 8.00
C VAL A 128 15.32 -4.15 7.72
N GLY A 129 16.09 -3.07 7.75
CA GLY A 129 17.50 -3.09 7.35
C GLY A 129 17.70 -2.69 5.89
N ASN A 130 18.92 -2.95 5.39
CA ASN A 130 19.34 -2.59 4.04
C ASN A 130 20.33 -3.63 3.52
N THR A 131 20.16 -4.09 2.30
CA THR A 131 21.07 -5.04 1.62
C THR A 131 21.78 -4.41 0.42
N ALA A 132 21.63 -3.10 0.19
CA ALA A 132 22.27 -2.42 -0.94
C ALA A 132 23.78 -2.30 -0.73
N ASP A 133 24.53 -2.81 -1.69
CA ASP A 133 25.98 -2.63 -1.83
C ASP A 133 26.22 -1.56 -2.92
N VAL A 134 26.36 -0.31 -2.48
CA VAL A 134 26.49 0.83 -3.39
C VAL A 134 27.75 0.78 -4.26
N PRO A 135 28.96 0.43 -3.72
CA PRO A 135 30.16 0.29 -4.53
C PRO A 135 30.02 -0.74 -5.66
N ASN A 136 29.38 -1.86 -5.39
CA ASN A 136 29.17 -2.91 -6.36
C ASN A 136 27.87 -2.77 -7.16
N ALA A 137 27.03 -1.78 -6.84
CA ALA A 137 25.70 -1.57 -7.42
C ALA A 137 24.85 -2.86 -7.42
N THR A 138 24.83 -3.57 -6.28
CA THR A 138 24.10 -4.82 -6.06
C THR A 138 23.26 -4.76 -4.79
N TRP A 139 22.33 -5.68 -4.65
CA TRP A 139 21.54 -5.92 -3.43
C TRP A 139 21.10 -7.39 -3.39
N THR A 140 20.53 -7.81 -2.27
CA THR A 140 19.93 -9.14 -2.13
C THR A 140 18.48 -9.03 -1.65
N ASN A 141 17.68 -10.06 -1.94
CA ASN A 141 16.30 -10.19 -1.46
C ASN A 141 16.22 -11.17 -0.28
N THR A 142 17.11 -11.00 0.71
CA THR A 142 17.20 -11.83 1.92
C THR A 142 16.41 -11.30 3.09
N ILE A 143 15.83 -10.10 2.97
CA ILE A 143 14.98 -9.45 3.97
C ILE A 143 13.71 -8.92 3.30
N GLY A 144 12.64 -8.71 4.10
CA GLY A 144 11.34 -8.32 3.60
C GLY A 144 10.62 -9.43 2.84
N ASP A 145 9.46 -9.14 2.28
CA ASP A 145 8.62 -10.10 1.56
C ASP A 145 8.30 -9.64 0.13
N PRO A 146 8.18 -10.59 -0.83
CA PRO A 146 7.86 -10.27 -2.21
C PRO A 146 6.41 -9.80 -2.40
N GLU A 147 5.52 -10.16 -1.47
CA GLU A 147 4.11 -9.83 -1.47
C GLU A 147 3.68 -9.45 -0.07
N LEU A 148 2.88 -8.40 0.05
CA LEU A 148 2.24 -8.01 1.29
C LEU A 148 0.74 -7.82 1.04
N ILE A 149 -0.10 -8.43 1.87
CA ILE A 149 -1.55 -8.32 1.79
C ILE A 149 -2.16 -8.32 3.18
N THR A 150 -3.17 -7.48 3.38
CA THR A 150 -3.94 -7.46 4.64
C THR A 150 -5.33 -6.85 4.45
N VAL A 151 -6.20 -7.11 5.41
CA VAL A 151 -7.39 -6.32 5.68
C VAL A 151 -7.17 -5.56 6.97
N TRP A 152 -7.23 -4.24 6.91
CA TRP A 152 -7.09 -3.33 8.05
C TRP A 152 -8.39 -2.56 8.28
N GLU A 153 -8.74 -2.34 9.53
CA GLU A 153 -9.91 -1.56 9.95
C GLU A 153 -9.42 -0.28 10.64
N ASP A 154 -10.03 0.87 10.33
CA ASP A 154 -9.69 2.13 11.00
C ASP A 154 -10.13 2.09 12.47
N PRO A 155 -9.18 2.08 13.44
CA PRO A 155 -9.49 2.02 14.87
C PRO A 155 -10.01 3.36 15.42
N GLU A 156 -9.80 4.45 14.68
CA GLU A 156 -10.12 5.82 15.09
C GLU A 156 -11.14 6.47 14.15
N PHE A 157 -12.04 5.64 13.57
CA PHE A 157 -13.08 6.12 12.67
C PHE A 157 -14.14 6.93 13.41
N ASP A 158 -14.44 8.13 12.91
CA ASP A 158 -15.57 8.95 13.31
C ASP A 158 -16.45 9.27 12.09
N ALA A 159 -17.65 8.72 12.04
CA ALA A 159 -18.60 8.90 10.94
C ALA A 159 -19.04 10.36 10.72
N ARG A 160 -18.76 11.28 11.67
CA ARG A 160 -19.05 12.71 11.55
C ARG A 160 -17.94 13.48 10.84
N GLN A 161 -16.78 12.88 10.66
CA GLN A 161 -15.61 13.49 10.03
C GLN A 161 -15.53 13.11 8.56
N ARG A 162 -15.16 14.06 7.71
CA ARG A 162 -14.76 13.77 6.34
C ARG A 162 -13.32 13.31 6.33
N ALA A 163 -13.08 12.10 5.89
CA ALA A 163 -11.75 11.52 5.83
C ALA A 163 -11.48 10.92 4.43
N PHE A 164 -10.21 10.88 4.06
CA PHE A 164 -9.73 10.12 2.92
C PHE A 164 -8.60 9.19 3.36
N TYR A 165 -8.40 8.14 2.57
CA TYR A 165 -7.38 7.14 2.84
C TYR A 165 -6.61 6.82 1.57
N TYR A 166 -5.31 6.64 1.70
CA TYR A 166 -4.48 6.13 0.60
C TYR A 166 -3.42 5.17 1.12
N ALA A 167 -2.98 4.25 0.25
CA ALA A 167 -1.93 3.30 0.56
C ALA A 167 -0.57 3.82 0.09
N ARG A 168 0.46 3.58 0.90
CA ARG A 168 1.87 3.78 0.55
C ARG A 168 2.61 2.47 0.75
N VAL A 169 3.21 1.96 -0.31
CA VAL A 169 4.02 0.74 -0.29
C VAL A 169 5.48 1.13 -0.29
N ILE A 170 6.25 0.57 0.64
CA ILE A 170 7.67 0.88 0.79
C ILE A 170 8.48 -0.35 0.36
N GLU A 171 9.31 -0.15 -0.66
CA GLU A 171 10.31 -1.11 -1.12
C GLU A 171 11.61 -0.97 -0.31
N ILE A 172 12.30 -2.07 -0.07
CA ILE A 172 13.63 -2.06 0.54
C ILE A 172 14.62 -1.36 -0.40
N PRO A 173 15.51 -0.49 0.10
CA PRO A 173 16.40 0.30 -0.73
C PRO A 173 17.26 -0.54 -1.68
N THR A 174 17.38 -0.09 -2.92
CA THR A 174 18.33 -0.58 -3.92
C THR A 174 19.30 0.53 -4.31
N PRO A 175 20.47 0.21 -4.89
CA PRO A 175 21.39 1.23 -5.39
C PRO A 175 20.70 2.12 -6.43
N ARG A 176 20.95 3.42 -6.37
CA ARG A 176 20.45 4.37 -7.37
C ARG A 176 21.18 4.19 -8.71
N TRP A 177 20.58 4.69 -9.78
CA TRP A 177 21.17 4.66 -11.13
C TRP A 177 22.60 5.25 -11.16
N THR A 178 22.88 6.25 -10.34
CA THR A 178 24.23 6.84 -10.21
C THR A 178 25.29 5.85 -9.73
N ALA A 179 24.93 4.86 -8.92
CA ALA A 179 25.84 3.81 -8.49
C ALA A 179 26.19 2.84 -9.64
N TYR A 180 25.23 2.55 -10.50
CA TYR A 180 25.45 1.74 -11.71
C TYR A 180 26.38 2.48 -12.69
N ASP A 181 26.15 3.78 -12.88
CA ASP A 181 27.00 4.60 -13.75
C ASP A 181 28.42 4.73 -13.18
N ALA A 182 28.57 5.00 -11.88
CA ALA A 182 29.87 5.05 -11.23
C ALA A 182 30.64 3.73 -11.40
N LYS A 183 29.98 2.59 -11.20
CA LYS A 183 30.60 1.27 -11.43
C LYS A 183 31.00 1.04 -12.88
N ARG A 184 30.25 1.55 -13.84
CA ARG A 184 30.47 1.31 -15.28
C ARG A 184 31.51 2.22 -15.89
N PHE A 185 31.61 3.45 -15.43
CA PHE A 185 32.43 4.50 -16.05
C PHE A 185 33.61 4.99 -15.19
N GLY A 186 33.75 4.49 -13.93
CA GLY A 186 34.81 4.84 -12.99
C GLY A 186 34.47 6.04 -12.20
#